data_338dc64d9f2b96a5dc84581d8e18811e
#
_entry.id   338dc64d9f2b96a5dc84581d8e18811e
#
_cell.length_a   1.000
_cell.length_b   1.000
_cell.length_c   1.000
_cell.angle_alpha   90.00
_cell.angle_beta   90.00
_cell.angle_gamma   90.00
#
_symmetry.space_group_name_H-M   'P 1'
#
loop_
_entity.id
_entity.type
_entity.pdbx_description
1 polymer ?
#
loop_
_entity_poly.entity_id
_entity_poly.type
_entity_poly.pdbx_seq_one_letter_code
_entity_poly.pdbx_strand_id
1 'polypeptide(L)'
;MTKNIAHRGARSVAPENTMAAIKKAFYLGADLFETDISVTRDEKLILFHDTSLERTTDVKEVFPDRASSLFTEFTLDEILMLSAGSYFEKSDPHGEIAAGNVPKQDLAAYKTERVPTLEEALVFIREKNWQVNLELKDLPEDFVSFPLPRKTLEMINRVGLTFDQFTISSFNHTWLEEIMAMEPRIEVQALLGDNKGDIVDFKDFRFPVYNPRYTEIDEAIIRTLKAKGKKINLFTVNEAEEMIRFIGAGVDGIITDYPQRLNHILKRENR
;
A
#
# COMPACT_ATOMS: atom_id res chain seq x y z
N MET A 1 13.39 16.25 1.69
CA MET A 1 12.35 16.39 0.62
C MET A 1 11.28 15.35 0.89
N THR A 2 10.01 15.74 0.86
CA THR A 2 8.87 14.85 1.10
C THR A 2 8.74 13.83 -0.03
N LYS A 3 8.64 12.54 0.29
CA LYS A 3 8.47 11.45 -0.68
C LYS A 3 7.02 11.35 -1.15
N ASN A 4 6.84 11.06 -2.42
CA ASN A 4 5.56 10.72 -3.04
C ASN A 4 5.36 9.20 -2.98
N ILE A 5 4.45 8.73 -2.13
CA ILE A 5 4.17 7.32 -1.89
C ILE A 5 2.80 6.97 -2.48
N ALA A 6 2.77 6.18 -3.54
CA ALA A 6 1.53 5.82 -4.22
C ALA A 6 0.80 4.70 -3.46
N HIS A 7 -0.33 5.01 -2.82
CA HIS A 7 -1.16 4.11 -2.00
C HIS A 7 -1.79 3.00 -2.86
N ARG A 8 -1.41 1.75 -2.63
CA ARG A 8 -1.80 0.57 -3.43
C ARG A 8 -1.51 0.75 -4.93
N GLY A 9 -0.40 1.45 -5.25
CA GLY A 9 -0.10 1.94 -6.58
C GLY A 9 -0.83 3.25 -6.93
N ALA A 10 -0.96 3.59 -8.21
CA ALA A 10 -1.67 4.80 -8.66
C ALA A 10 -3.19 4.56 -8.71
N ARG A 11 -3.81 4.25 -7.54
CA ARG A 11 -5.17 3.73 -7.48
C ARG A 11 -6.26 4.71 -7.90
N SER A 12 -5.98 6.00 -8.01
CA SER A 12 -6.95 6.94 -8.57
C SER A 12 -7.16 6.73 -10.07
N VAL A 13 -6.16 6.22 -10.79
CA VAL A 13 -6.18 6.07 -12.25
C VAL A 13 -5.94 4.63 -12.74
N ALA A 14 -5.84 3.66 -11.84
CA ALA A 14 -5.71 2.23 -12.13
C ALA A 14 -6.27 1.40 -10.98
N PRO A 15 -6.73 0.15 -11.20
CA PRO A 15 -7.28 -0.68 -10.12
C PRO A 15 -6.24 -0.98 -9.05
N GLU A 16 -6.60 -0.73 -7.77
CA GLU A 16 -5.69 -0.86 -6.61
C GLU A 16 -5.07 -2.24 -6.48
N ASN A 17 -3.86 -2.31 -5.93
CA ASN A 17 -3.12 -3.55 -5.66
C ASN A 17 -2.97 -4.46 -6.90
N THR A 18 -2.93 -3.89 -8.13
CA THR A 18 -2.68 -4.63 -9.38
C THR A 18 -1.33 -4.23 -9.97
N MET A 19 -0.81 -5.07 -10.87
CA MET A 19 0.40 -4.73 -11.60
C MET A 19 0.21 -3.48 -12.48
N ALA A 20 -1.00 -3.22 -12.96
CA ALA A 20 -1.33 -1.99 -13.68
C ALA A 20 -1.14 -0.75 -12.79
N ALA A 21 -1.66 -0.75 -11.54
CA ALA A 21 -1.51 0.36 -10.61
C ALA A 21 -0.06 0.59 -10.20
N ILE A 22 0.70 -0.48 -9.95
CA ILE A 22 2.12 -0.43 -9.62
C ILE A 22 2.93 0.19 -10.78
N LYS A 23 2.77 -0.33 -11.99
CA LYS A 23 3.44 0.21 -13.18
C LYS A 23 3.05 1.66 -13.44
N LYS A 24 1.76 1.99 -13.29
CA LYS A 24 1.27 3.36 -13.46
C LYS A 24 1.91 4.32 -12.46
N ALA A 25 2.04 3.94 -11.19
CA ALA A 25 2.71 4.75 -10.16
C ALA A 25 4.18 5.02 -10.52
N PHE A 26 4.90 4.01 -11.00
CA PHE A 26 6.27 4.15 -11.47
C PHE A 26 6.38 5.18 -12.62
N TYR A 27 5.54 5.05 -13.66
CA TYR A 27 5.58 5.96 -14.81
C TYR A 27 5.07 7.38 -14.50
N LEU A 28 4.23 7.53 -13.48
CA LEU A 28 3.81 8.84 -12.97
C LEU A 28 4.89 9.51 -12.10
N GLY A 29 5.98 8.81 -11.81
CA GLY A 29 7.13 9.35 -11.07
C GLY A 29 6.90 9.42 -9.57
N ALA A 30 6.15 8.47 -9.00
CA ALA A 30 6.15 8.26 -7.55
C ALA A 30 7.54 7.78 -7.09
N ASP A 31 7.97 8.22 -5.90
CA ASP A 31 9.26 7.79 -5.35
C ASP A 31 9.23 6.30 -4.96
N LEU A 32 8.09 5.87 -4.43
CA LEU A 32 7.80 4.47 -4.13
C LEU A 32 6.27 4.26 -4.16
N PHE A 33 5.85 3.02 -4.10
CA PHE A 33 4.45 2.69 -3.83
C PHE A 33 4.32 1.92 -2.51
N GLU A 34 3.13 1.95 -1.98
CA GLU A 34 2.71 1.13 -0.85
C GLU A 34 1.75 0.06 -1.38
N THR A 35 1.73 -1.12 -0.75
CA THR A 35 0.84 -2.23 -1.10
C THR A 35 0.60 -3.17 0.08
N ASP A 36 -0.57 -3.80 0.11
CA ASP A 36 -1.02 -4.67 1.18
C ASP A 36 -0.67 -6.14 0.89
N ILE A 37 -0.02 -6.81 1.84
CA ILE A 37 0.29 -8.24 1.73
C ILE A 37 -0.76 -9.06 2.47
N SER A 38 -1.33 -10.03 1.77
CA SER A 38 -2.27 -11.02 2.27
C SER A 38 -1.83 -12.44 1.86
N VAL A 39 -2.54 -13.48 2.36
CA VAL A 39 -2.19 -14.88 2.14
C VAL A 39 -3.40 -15.70 1.68
N THR A 40 -3.24 -16.54 0.68
CA THR A 40 -4.28 -17.46 0.20
C THR A 40 -4.42 -18.70 1.09
N ARG A 41 -5.48 -19.50 0.89
CA ARG A 41 -5.70 -20.77 1.59
C ARG A 41 -4.51 -21.74 1.49
N ASP A 42 -3.84 -21.75 0.35
CA ASP A 42 -2.65 -22.57 0.06
C ASP A 42 -1.33 -21.84 0.34
N GLU A 43 -1.38 -20.84 1.26
CA GLU A 43 -0.22 -20.13 1.80
C GLU A 43 0.63 -19.38 0.75
N LYS A 44 0.01 -18.87 -0.30
CA LYS A 44 0.68 -17.99 -1.28
C LYS A 44 0.48 -16.52 -0.91
N LEU A 45 1.54 -15.73 -0.96
CA LEU A 45 1.48 -14.30 -0.69
C LEU A 45 0.97 -13.55 -1.92
N ILE A 46 -0.08 -12.76 -1.72
CA ILE A 46 -0.75 -11.95 -2.74
C ILE A 46 -0.83 -10.49 -2.31
N LEU A 47 -1.10 -9.59 -3.24
CA LEU A 47 -1.37 -8.18 -2.95
C LEU A 47 -2.87 -7.96 -2.87
N PHE A 48 -3.39 -7.80 -1.64
CA PHE A 48 -4.82 -7.61 -1.43
C PHE A 48 -5.10 -6.94 -0.09
N HIS A 49 -6.10 -6.02 -0.05
CA HIS A 49 -6.37 -5.22 1.15
C HIS A 49 -7.52 -5.75 2.00
N ASP A 50 -8.67 -6.03 1.39
CA ASP A 50 -9.91 -6.32 2.12
C ASP A 50 -9.94 -7.75 2.68
N THR A 51 -10.85 -8.00 3.62
CA THR A 51 -11.07 -9.36 4.15
C THR A 51 -11.85 -10.26 3.19
N SER A 52 -12.58 -9.69 2.21
CA SER A 52 -13.29 -10.43 1.17
C SER A 52 -12.94 -9.90 -0.23
N LEU A 53 -13.13 -10.75 -1.24
CA LEU A 53 -12.81 -10.43 -2.63
C LEU A 53 -13.87 -9.55 -3.35
N GLU A 54 -14.97 -9.20 -2.67
CA GLU A 54 -16.17 -8.63 -3.30
C GLU A 54 -15.97 -7.25 -3.93
N ARG A 55 -15.23 -6.37 -3.28
CA ARG A 55 -15.15 -4.95 -3.67
C ARG A 55 -14.33 -4.74 -4.93
N THR A 56 -13.23 -5.47 -5.07
CA THR A 56 -12.22 -5.22 -6.10
C THR A 56 -12.04 -6.36 -7.08
N THR A 57 -12.91 -7.38 -7.03
CA THR A 57 -12.92 -8.48 -8.01
C THR A 57 -14.32 -8.80 -8.52
N ASP A 58 -14.39 -9.65 -9.52
CA ASP A 58 -15.63 -10.23 -10.06
C ASP A 58 -16.03 -11.55 -9.39
N VAL A 59 -15.65 -11.76 -8.13
CA VAL A 59 -15.92 -13.00 -7.37
C VAL A 59 -17.41 -13.37 -7.34
N LYS A 60 -18.32 -12.37 -7.35
CA LYS A 60 -19.76 -12.59 -7.42
C LYS A 60 -20.23 -13.24 -8.73
N GLU A 61 -19.49 -13.02 -9.80
CA GLU A 61 -19.78 -13.58 -11.12
C GLU A 61 -19.13 -14.98 -11.25
N VAL A 62 -17.91 -15.16 -10.74
CA VAL A 62 -17.13 -16.41 -10.91
C VAL A 62 -17.43 -17.44 -9.82
N PHE A 63 -17.60 -17.01 -8.56
CA PHE A 63 -17.87 -17.86 -7.40
C PHE A 63 -19.07 -17.35 -6.58
N PRO A 64 -20.30 -17.32 -7.15
CA PRO A 64 -21.46 -16.69 -6.51
C PRO A 64 -21.78 -17.26 -5.13
N ASP A 65 -21.62 -18.56 -4.93
CA ASP A 65 -21.93 -19.24 -3.66
C ASP A 65 -20.90 -18.96 -2.56
N ARG A 66 -19.74 -18.40 -2.90
CA ARG A 66 -18.63 -18.06 -1.98
C ARG A 66 -18.23 -16.60 -2.08
N ALA A 67 -19.04 -15.74 -2.68
CA ALA A 67 -18.67 -14.35 -2.93
C ALA A 67 -18.31 -13.59 -1.64
N SER A 68 -19.02 -13.87 -0.55
CA SER A 68 -18.80 -13.25 0.78
C SER A 68 -17.77 -13.95 1.65
N SER A 69 -17.17 -15.04 1.17
CA SER A 69 -16.11 -15.74 1.89
C SER A 69 -14.85 -14.88 2.04
N LEU A 70 -14.08 -15.19 3.08
CA LEU A 70 -12.78 -14.56 3.29
C LEU A 70 -11.81 -14.93 2.15
N PHE A 71 -10.90 -14.02 1.82
CA PHE A 71 -9.88 -14.30 0.80
C PHE A 71 -9.03 -15.53 1.15
N THR A 72 -8.85 -15.82 2.46
CA THR A 72 -8.14 -16.99 2.98
C THR A 72 -8.85 -18.33 2.71
N GLU A 73 -10.08 -18.32 2.25
CA GLU A 73 -10.80 -19.53 1.85
C GLU A 73 -10.53 -19.93 0.38
N PHE A 74 -9.84 -19.06 -0.38
CA PHE A 74 -9.53 -19.31 -1.79
C PHE A 74 -8.06 -19.68 -1.97
N THR A 75 -7.79 -20.63 -2.87
CA THR A 75 -6.43 -20.93 -3.33
C THR A 75 -5.94 -19.86 -4.30
N LEU A 76 -4.63 -19.81 -4.55
CA LEU A 76 -4.07 -18.91 -5.55
C LEU A 76 -4.68 -19.16 -6.94
N ASP A 77 -4.84 -20.43 -7.34
CA ASP A 77 -5.42 -20.78 -8.64
C ASP A 77 -6.86 -20.25 -8.78
N GLU A 78 -7.68 -20.32 -7.72
CA GLU A 78 -9.02 -19.76 -7.70
C GLU A 78 -9.00 -18.23 -7.79
N ILE A 79 -8.11 -17.56 -7.06
CA ILE A 79 -7.96 -16.10 -7.09
C ILE A 79 -7.47 -15.62 -8.47
N LEU A 80 -6.59 -16.36 -9.12
CA LEU A 80 -6.11 -16.02 -10.46
C LEU A 80 -7.17 -16.18 -11.58
N MET A 81 -8.30 -16.81 -11.29
CA MET A 81 -9.45 -16.82 -12.22
C MET A 81 -10.23 -15.50 -12.21
N LEU A 82 -10.05 -14.68 -11.18
CA LEU A 82 -10.79 -13.43 -10.98
C LEU A 82 -10.16 -12.26 -11.73
N SER A 83 -11.03 -11.36 -12.22
CA SER A 83 -10.61 -10.03 -12.64
C SER A 83 -10.53 -9.11 -11.42
N ALA A 84 -9.34 -8.57 -11.14
CA ALA A 84 -9.12 -7.54 -10.12
C ALA A 84 -9.22 -6.11 -10.68
N GLY A 85 -9.66 -5.95 -11.92
CA GLY A 85 -9.76 -4.64 -12.57
C GLY A 85 -11.12 -4.32 -13.17
N SER A 86 -12.02 -5.32 -13.32
CA SER A 86 -13.34 -5.12 -13.92
C SER A 86 -14.24 -4.16 -13.12
N TYR A 87 -14.05 -4.06 -11.80
CA TYR A 87 -14.80 -3.14 -10.94
C TYR A 87 -14.46 -1.67 -11.22
N PHE A 88 -13.21 -1.38 -11.63
CA PHE A 88 -12.67 -0.03 -11.71
C PHE A 88 -13.45 0.86 -12.69
N GLU A 89 -13.74 0.35 -13.89
CA GLU A 89 -14.57 1.08 -14.87
C GLU A 89 -16.03 1.21 -14.40
N LYS A 90 -16.58 0.17 -13.75
CA LYS A 90 -17.97 0.14 -13.29
C LYS A 90 -18.24 1.14 -12.15
N SER A 91 -17.29 1.29 -11.23
CA SER A 91 -17.46 2.07 -10.00
C SER A 91 -16.88 3.48 -10.07
N ASP A 92 -15.88 3.72 -10.93
CA ASP A 92 -15.09 4.96 -10.99
C ASP A 92 -14.78 5.51 -9.58
N PRO A 93 -14.03 4.75 -8.75
CA PRO A 93 -13.97 4.97 -7.31
C PRO A 93 -13.37 6.33 -6.90
N HIS A 94 -12.72 7.00 -7.84
CA HIS A 94 -12.06 8.29 -7.63
C HIS A 94 -12.55 9.41 -8.58
N GLY A 95 -13.54 9.12 -9.45
CA GLY A 95 -14.08 10.07 -10.43
C GLY A 95 -13.13 10.43 -11.58
N GLU A 96 -11.97 9.76 -11.67
CA GLU A 96 -10.94 10.09 -12.66
C GLU A 96 -11.30 9.59 -14.08
N ILE A 97 -12.17 8.59 -14.19
CA ILE A 97 -12.71 8.12 -15.48
C ILE A 97 -13.69 9.16 -16.02
N ALA A 98 -14.64 9.60 -15.18
CA ALA A 98 -15.61 10.63 -15.55
C ALA A 98 -14.93 11.96 -15.88
N ALA A 99 -13.83 12.29 -15.21
CA ALA A 99 -13.00 13.46 -15.48
C ALA A 99 -12.16 13.34 -16.76
N GLY A 100 -12.13 12.18 -17.43
CA GLY A 100 -11.36 11.93 -18.64
C GLY A 100 -9.86 11.74 -18.45
N ASN A 101 -9.42 11.49 -17.21
CA ASN A 101 -8.01 11.33 -16.85
C ASN A 101 -7.50 9.89 -17.05
N VAL A 102 -8.39 8.92 -17.31
CA VAL A 102 -8.03 7.53 -17.60
C VAL A 102 -8.29 7.22 -19.07
N PRO A 103 -7.25 6.91 -19.87
CA PRO A 103 -7.40 6.58 -21.28
C PRO A 103 -8.28 5.33 -21.49
N LYS A 104 -9.12 5.35 -22.53
CA LYS A 104 -10.00 4.19 -22.85
C LYS A 104 -9.24 2.90 -23.12
N GLN A 105 -8.06 2.97 -23.70
CA GLN A 105 -7.18 1.82 -23.91
C GLN A 105 -6.72 1.19 -22.60
N ASP A 106 -6.45 2.01 -21.56
CA ASP A 106 -6.06 1.54 -20.24
C ASP A 106 -7.23 0.83 -19.56
N LEU A 107 -8.46 1.39 -19.64
CA LEU A 107 -9.67 0.77 -19.12
C LEU A 107 -9.93 -0.62 -19.74
N ALA A 108 -9.70 -0.76 -21.05
CA ALA A 108 -9.83 -2.06 -21.71
C ALA A 108 -8.81 -3.08 -21.20
N ALA A 109 -7.57 -2.66 -20.96
CA ALA A 109 -6.52 -3.50 -20.41
C ALA A 109 -6.79 -3.88 -18.94
N TYR A 110 -7.32 -2.95 -18.14
CA TYR A 110 -7.60 -3.19 -16.71
C TYR A 110 -8.62 -4.33 -16.48
N LYS A 111 -9.55 -4.57 -17.40
CA LYS A 111 -10.54 -5.66 -17.29
C LYS A 111 -9.90 -7.05 -17.14
N THR A 112 -8.67 -7.23 -17.59
CA THR A 112 -7.95 -8.49 -17.52
C THR A 112 -6.87 -8.52 -16.42
N GLU A 113 -6.76 -7.44 -15.62
CA GLU A 113 -5.86 -7.45 -14.46
C GLU A 113 -6.31 -8.50 -13.45
N ARG A 114 -5.33 -9.16 -12.84
CA ARG A 114 -5.53 -10.17 -11.80
C ARG A 114 -5.00 -9.65 -10.46
N VAL A 115 -5.36 -10.33 -9.39
CA VAL A 115 -4.69 -10.15 -8.10
C VAL A 115 -3.25 -10.62 -8.25
N PRO A 116 -2.23 -9.76 -8.09
CA PRO A 116 -0.85 -10.17 -8.25
C PRO A 116 -0.36 -10.98 -7.05
N THR A 117 0.61 -11.85 -7.30
CA THR A 117 1.43 -12.39 -6.22
C THR A 117 2.44 -11.35 -5.73
N LEU A 118 2.87 -11.48 -4.46
CA LEU A 118 3.96 -10.66 -3.95
C LEU A 118 5.23 -10.81 -4.80
N GLU A 119 5.53 -12.03 -5.27
CA GLU A 119 6.71 -12.30 -6.10
C GLU A 119 6.73 -11.48 -7.39
N GLU A 120 5.58 -11.37 -8.10
CA GLU A 120 5.47 -10.56 -9.33
C GLU A 120 5.81 -9.09 -9.07
N ALA A 121 5.31 -8.52 -7.97
CA ALA A 121 5.61 -7.14 -7.60
C ALA A 121 7.10 -6.96 -7.24
N LEU A 122 7.67 -7.86 -6.43
CA LEU A 122 9.08 -7.78 -6.02
C LEU A 122 10.03 -7.94 -7.21
N VAL A 123 9.72 -8.79 -8.19
CA VAL A 123 10.48 -8.92 -9.44
C VAL A 123 10.49 -7.60 -10.20
N PHE A 124 9.32 -6.96 -10.34
CA PHE A 124 9.23 -5.65 -11.00
C PHE A 124 10.06 -4.57 -10.28
N ILE A 125 10.02 -4.53 -8.94
CA ILE A 125 10.80 -3.59 -8.13
C ILE A 125 12.29 -3.78 -8.37
N ARG A 126 12.76 -5.03 -8.32
CA ARG A 126 14.18 -5.37 -8.58
C ARG A 126 14.60 -4.93 -9.99
N GLU A 127 13.80 -5.23 -11.01
CA GLU A 127 14.11 -4.88 -12.42
C GLU A 127 14.14 -3.38 -12.66
N LYS A 128 13.29 -2.61 -11.96
CA LYS A 128 13.22 -1.16 -12.09
C LYS A 128 14.16 -0.41 -11.14
N ASN A 129 14.84 -1.14 -10.26
CA ASN A 129 15.61 -0.55 -9.16
C ASN A 129 14.80 0.52 -8.42
N TRP A 130 13.56 0.16 -8.04
CA TRP A 130 12.58 1.04 -7.43
C TRP A 130 12.36 0.67 -5.97
N GLN A 131 11.46 1.37 -5.26
CA GLN A 131 11.19 1.18 -3.84
C GLN A 131 9.73 0.80 -3.58
N VAL A 132 9.48 0.05 -2.51
CA VAL A 132 8.14 -0.31 -2.03
C VAL A 132 8.05 -0.21 -0.51
N ASN A 133 6.88 0.19 -0.02
CA ASN A 133 6.44 -0.03 1.35
C ASN A 133 5.45 -1.21 1.36
N LEU A 134 5.82 -2.29 2.04
CA LEU A 134 5.03 -3.51 2.16
C LEU A 134 4.25 -3.47 3.47
N GLU A 135 2.92 -3.26 3.40
CA GLU A 135 2.07 -3.34 4.58
C GLU A 135 1.72 -4.80 4.89
N LEU A 136 2.09 -5.26 6.08
CA LEU A 136 1.63 -6.55 6.60
C LEU A 136 0.26 -6.35 7.25
N LYS A 137 -0.78 -6.90 6.61
CA LYS A 137 -2.17 -6.84 7.09
C LYS A 137 -2.41 -7.90 8.16
N ASP A 138 -3.17 -7.54 9.20
CA ASP A 138 -3.71 -8.54 10.11
C ASP A 138 -4.52 -9.58 9.34
N LEU A 139 -4.29 -10.84 9.68
CA LEU A 139 -4.93 -11.96 9.00
C LEU A 139 -6.21 -12.37 9.74
N PRO A 140 -7.20 -12.93 9.03
CA PRO A 140 -8.37 -13.53 9.64
C PRO A 140 -8.01 -14.60 10.69
N GLU A 141 -8.94 -14.85 11.63
CA GLU A 141 -8.73 -15.71 12.80
C GLU A 141 -8.16 -17.10 12.45
N ASP A 142 -8.61 -17.69 11.35
CA ASP A 142 -8.15 -19.01 10.87
C ASP A 142 -6.67 -18.99 10.41
N PHE A 143 -6.10 -17.82 10.14
CA PHE A 143 -4.72 -17.62 9.70
C PHE A 143 -3.86 -16.82 10.68
N VAL A 144 -4.35 -16.54 11.89
CA VAL A 144 -3.61 -15.75 12.90
C VAL A 144 -2.24 -16.34 13.25
N SER A 145 -2.06 -17.66 13.12
CA SER A 145 -0.79 -18.35 13.36
C SER A 145 0.15 -18.40 12.15
N PHE A 146 -0.29 -17.92 10.98
CA PHE A 146 0.56 -17.91 9.81
C PHE A 146 1.70 -16.90 10.00
N PRO A 147 2.98 -17.32 9.82
CA PRO A 147 4.14 -16.46 10.11
C PRO A 147 4.39 -15.44 8.99
N LEU A 148 3.43 -14.52 8.76
CA LEU A 148 3.45 -13.55 7.66
C LEU A 148 4.75 -12.74 7.60
N PRO A 149 5.31 -12.19 8.72
CA PRO A 149 6.58 -11.47 8.68
C PRO A 149 7.71 -12.31 8.10
N ARG A 150 7.90 -13.53 8.61
CA ARG A 150 8.94 -14.46 8.16
C ARG A 150 8.78 -14.84 6.69
N LYS A 151 7.55 -15.20 6.27
CA LYS A 151 7.26 -15.59 4.89
C LYS A 151 7.50 -14.45 3.90
N THR A 152 7.19 -13.24 4.30
CA THR A 152 7.49 -12.04 3.51
C THR A 152 9.00 -11.85 3.35
N LEU A 153 9.79 -11.96 4.43
CA LEU A 153 11.25 -11.85 4.35
C LEU A 153 11.89 -12.98 3.54
N GLU A 154 11.38 -14.22 3.66
CA GLU A 154 11.83 -15.35 2.83
C GLU A 154 11.62 -15.04 1.33
N MET A 155 10.47 -14.46 0.95
CA MET A 155 10.17 -14.08 -0.42
C MET A 155 11.09 -12.96 -0.92
N ILE A 156 11.27 -11.90 -0.11
CA ILE A 156 12.16 -10.78 -0.43
C ILE A 156 13.59 -11.28 -0.70
N ASN A 157 14.11 -12.13 0.18
CA ASN A 157 15.43 -12.73 0.04
C ASN A 157 15.53 -13.63 -1.21
N ARG A 158 14.49 -14.41 -1.52
CA ARG A 158 14.43 -15.27 -2.70
C ARG A 158 14.49 -14.47 -4.00
N VAL A 159 13.76 -13.34 -4.05
CA VAL A 159 13.78 -12.44 -5.21
C VAL A 159 15.10 -11.65 -5.28
N GLY A 160 15.75 -11.40 -4.15
CA GLY A 160 17.03 -10.72 -4.06
C GLY A 160 16.93 -9.20 -4.07
N LEU A 161 15.96 -8.62 -3.35
CA LEU A 161 15.93 -7.19 -3.11
C LEU A 161 17.00 -6.77 -2.11
N THR A 162 17.53 -5.56 -2.30
CA THR A 162 18.43 -4.90 -1.34
C THR A 162 17.61 -4.11 -0.31
N PHE A 163 18.18 -3.83 0.88
CA PHE A 163 17.45 -3.17 1.97
C PHE A 163 16.97 -1.76 1.67
N ASP A 164 17.53 -1.10 0.67
CA ASP A 164 17.10 0.22 0.20
C ASP A 164 15.91 0.17 -0.78
N GLN A 165 15.54 -1.02 -1.26
CA GLN A 165 14.43 -1.21 -2.19
C GLN A 165 13.07 -1.46 -1.49
N PHE A 166 13.06 -1.75 -0.19
CA PHE A 166 11.81 -1.99 0.52
C PHE A 166 11.82 -1.48 1.96
N THR A 167 10.64 -1.18 2.45
CA THR A 167 10.34 -0.95 3.86
C THR A 167 9.14 -1.80 4.24
N ILE A 168 8.93 -2.05 5.52
CA ILE A 168 7.79 -2.84 6.00
C ILE A 168 6.97 -2.01 6.96
N SER A 169 5.67 -1.93 6.74
CA SER A 169 4.73 -1.27 7.64
C SER A 169 3.66 -2.22 8.16
N SER A 170 3.11 -1.92 9.32
CA SER A 170 1.98 -2.65 9.89
C SER A 170 1.30 -1.86 11.01
N PHE A 171 0.00 -2.08 11.20
CA PHE A 171 -0.72 -1.75 12.43
C PHE A 171 -0.40 -2.74 13.56
N ASN A 172 0.02 -3.96 13.23
CA ASN A 172 0.49 -4.96 14.18
C ASN A 172 1.95 -4.69 14.56
N HIS A 173 2.14 -3.87 15.58
CA HIS A 173 3.48 -3.46 16.01
C HIS A 173 4.34 -4.62 16.54
N THR A 174 3.73 -5.72 17.01
CA THR A 174 4.46 -6.93 17.41
C THR A 174 5.20 -7.56 16.23
N TRP A 175 4.59 -7.56 15.04
CA TRP A 175 5.26 -8.02 13.82
C TRP A 175 6.44 -7.13 13.42
N LEU A 176 6.33 -5.81 13.64
CA LEU A 176 7.46 -4.90 13.40
C LEU A 176 8.63 -5.17 14.36
N GLU A 177 8.33 -5.47 15.64
CA GLU A 177 9.33 -5.86 16.62
C GLU A 177 9.99 -7.21 16.25
N GLU A 178 9.21 -8.17 15.77
CA GLU A 178 9.72 -9.46 15.26
C GLU A 178 10.68 -9.24 14.07
N ILE A 179 10.30 -8.40 13.11
CA ILE A 179 11.16 -8.06 11.95
C ILE A 179 12.45 -7.38 12.39
N MET A 180 12.38 -6.41 13.31
CA MET A 180 13.58 -5.75 13.85
C MET A 180 14.50 -6.71 14.56
N ALA A 181 13.96 -7.74 15.22
CA ALA A 181 14.74 -8.78 15.87
C ALA A 181 15.37 -9.76 14.87
N MET A 182 14.69 -10.09 13.78
CA MET A 182 15.21 -10.96 12.72
C MET A 182 16.27 -10.27 11.86
N GLU A 183 16.03 -9.01 11.47
CA GLU A 183 16.92 -8.25 10.58
C GLU A 183 16.88 -6.74 10.90
N PRO A 184 17.77 -6.27 11.79
CA PRO A 184 17.78 -4.87 12.25
C PRO A 184 18.06 -3.82 11.15
N ARG A 185 18.50 -4.22 9.97
CA ARG A 185 18.76 -3.32 8.84
C ARG A 185 17.49 -2.90 8.09
N ILE A 186 16.37 -3.61 8.30
CA ILE A 186 15.11 -3.30 7.65
C ILE A 186 14.49 -2.07 8.30
N GLU A 187 14.17 -1.05 7.50
CA GLU A 187 13.37 0.08 7.97
C GLU A 187 11.92 -0.36 8.18
N VAL A 188 11.48 -0.37 9.43
CA VAL A 188 10.09 -0.64 9.77
C VAL A 188 9.33 0.66 10.03
N GLN A 189 8.04 0.68 9.70
CA GLN A 189 7.18 1.86 9.76
C GLN A 189 5.89 1.52 10.54
N ALA A 190 5.69 2.15 11.69
CA ALA A 190 4.52 1.91 12.53
C ALA A 190 3.30 2.68 12.01
N LEU A 191 2.28 1.96 11.56
CA LEU A 191 0.98 2.52 11.19
C LEU A 191 0.17 2.83 12.45
N LEU A 192 -0.56 3.95 12.46
CA LEU A 192 -1.36 4.43 13.58
C LEU A 192 -2.67 5.07 13.10
N GLY A 193 -3.77 4.84 13.82
CA GLY A 193 -5.07 5.40 13.48
C GLY A 193 -5.69 4.69 12.28
N ASP A 194 -5.99 3.40 12.41
CA ASP A 194 -6.64 2.60 11.36
C ASP A 194 -8.01 3.19 10.98
N ASN A 195 -8.78 3.60 11.99
CA ASN A 195 -10.06 4.25 11.80
C ASN A 195 -10.01 5.74 12.17
N LYS A 196 -10.92 6.54 11.56
CA LYS A 196 -11.08 7.93 11.94
C LYS A 196 -11.55 8.03 13.38
N GLY A 197 -10.85 8.84 14.18
CA GLY A 197 -11.12 9.03 15.62
C GLY A 197 -10.35 8.08 16.53
N ASP A 198 -9.50 7.19 15.96
CA ASP A 198 -8.62 6.36 16.78
C ASP A 198 -7.59 7.21 17.52
N ILE A 199 -7.26 6.81 18.75
CA ILE A 199 -6.20 7.47 19.51
C ILE A 199 -4.86 7.09 18.90
N VAL A 200 -4.10 8.08 18.44
CA VAL A 200 -2.74 7.89 17.93
C VAL A 200 -1.76 7.95 19.10
N ASP A 201 -1.28 6.78 19.52
CA ASP A 201 -0.31 6.65 20.61
C ASP A 201 1.06 6.22 20.07
N PHE A 202 2.02 7.13 20.15
CA PHE A 202 3.41 6.89 19.74
C PHE A 202 4.22 6.11 20.78
N LYS A 203 3.62 5.80 21.94
CA LYS A 203 4.24 5.08 23.06
C LYS A 203 5.62 5.65 23.43
N ASP A 204 6.64 4.80 23.44
CA ASP A 204 8.03 5.15 23.78
C ASP A 204 8.88 5.62 22.59
N PHE A 205 8.23 5.89 21.45
CA PHE A 205 8.91 6.29 20.20
C PHE A 205 9.96 5.28 19.72
N ARG A 206 9.71 3.97 19.91
CA ARG A 206 10.67 2.90 19.59
C ARG A 206 10.96 2.73 18.11
N PHE A 207 9.98 3.02 17.23
CA PHE A 207 10.15 2.82 15.79
C PHE A 207 10.88 3.99 15.11
N PRO A 208 11.63 3.72 14.03
CA PRO A 208 12.33 4.77 13.29
C PRO A 208 11.38 5.67 12.47
N VAL A 209 10.28 5.11 11.97
CA VAL A 209 9.29 5.80 11.13
C VAL A 209 7.89 5.54 11.67
N TYR A 210 7.06 6.58 11.64
CA TYR A 210 5.65 6.52 11.99
C TYR A 210 4.79 6.96 10.82
N ASN A 211 3.75 6.19 10.54
CA ASN A 211 2.76 6.50 9.51
C ASN A 211 1.38 6.68 10.19
N PRO A 212 1.07 7.84 10.77
CA PRO A 212 -0.24 8.09 11.34
C PRO A 212 -1.23 8.54 10.26
N ARG A 213 -2.53 8.27 10.51
CA ARG A 213 -3.61 8.87 9.75
C ARG A 213 -3.55 10.40 9.88
N TYR A 214 -3.57 11.11 8.77
CA TYR A 214 -3.35 12.55 8.75
C TYR A 214 -4.44 13.36 9.49
N THR A 215 -5.66 12.82 9.59
CA THR A 215 -6.77 13.47 10.30
C THR A 215 -6.65 13.42 11.82
N GLU A 216 -5.79 12.54 12.35
CA GLU A 216 -5.67 12.28 13.80
C GLU A 216 -4.42 12.95 14.39
N ILE A 217 -3.70 13.75 13.60
CA ILE A 217 -2.51 14.46 14.07
C ILE A 217 -2.50 15.92 13.60
N ASP A 218 -1.74 16.72 14.30
CA ASP A 218 -1.48 18.12 13.98
C ASP A 218 0.01 18.40 13.74
N GLU A 219 0.32 19.63 13.37
CA GLU A 219 1.70 20.05 13.13
C GLU A 219 2.58 20.06 14.41
N ALA A 220 1.96 20.15 15.61
CA ALA A 220 2.71 20.10 16.86
C ALA A 220 3.25 18.67 17.09
N ILE A 221 2.44 17.65 16.77
CA ILE A 221 2.86 16.24 16.79
C ILE A 221 3.97 16.01 15.78
N ILE A 222 3.84 16.52 14.54
CA ILE A 222 4.88 16.41 13.52
C ILE A 222 6.21 17.00 14.05
N ARG A 223 6.19 18.23 14.57
CA ARG A 223 7.38 18.86 15.17
C ARG A 223 7.98 18.03 16.31
N THR A 224 7.15 17.43 17.15
CA THR A 224 7.60 16.58 18.26
C THR A 224 8.32 15.33 17.77
N LEU A 225 7.77 14.64 16.76
CA LEU A 225 8.41 13.47 16.16
C LEU A 225 9.75 13.83 15.49
N LYS A 226 9.76 14.92 14.73
CA LYS A 226 10.99 15.42 14.08
C LYS A 226 12.07 15.79 15.11
N ALA A 227 11.69 16.45 16.21
CA ALA A 227 12.62 16.79 17.30
C ALA A 227 13.22 15.54 17.99
N LYS A 228 12.52 14.41 17.95
CA LYS A 228 13.00 13.11 18.42
C LYS A 228 13.80 12.34 17.35
N GLY A 229 14.07 12.94 16.19
CA GLY A 229 14.80 12.30 15.09
C GLY A 229 13.99 11.22 14.35
N LYS A 230 12.66 11.22 14.50
CA LYS A 230 11.78 10.26 13.82
C LYS A 230 11.39 10.76 12.44
N LYS A 231 11.19 9.81 11.51
CA LYS A 231 10.52 10.10 10.23
C LYS A 231 9.03 9.97 10.39
N ILE A 232 8.28 10.71 9.58
CA ILE A 232 6.82 10.69 9.57
C ILE A 232 6.30 10.72 8.14
N ASN A 233 5.48 9.72 7.79
CA ASN A 233 4.70 9.71 6.56
C ASN A 233 3.22 9.77 6.93
N LEU A 234 2.40 10.42 6.12
CA LEU A 234 0.98 10.56 6.40
C LEU A 234 0.13 9.80 5.42
N PHE A 235 -0.90 9.09 5.89
CA PHE A 235 -1.89 8.41 5.05
C PHE A 235 -3.33 8.82 5.40
N THR A 236 -4.28 8.76 4.53
CA THR A 236 -4.12 8.84 3.08
C THR A 236 -4.49 10.25 2.67
N VAL A 237 -3.51 11.02 2.25
CA VAL A 237 -3.68 12.46 1.97
C VAL A 237 -3.98 12.64 0.48
N ASN A 238 -5.20 13.04 0.15
CA ASN A 238 -5.68 13.15 -1.24
C ASN A 238 -5.92 14.59 -1.68
N GLU A 239 -6.24 15.50 -0.74
CA GLU A 239 -6.54 16.89 -1.08
C GLU A 239 -5.28 17.72 -1.28
N ALA A 240 -5.24 18.51 -2.36
CA ALA A 240 -4.07 19.32 -2.73
C ALA A 240 -3.65 20.31 -1.62
N GLU A 241 -4.61 20.90 -0.94
CA GLU A 241 -4.39 21.84 0.15
C GLU A 241 -3.70 21.16 1.35
N GLU A 242 -4.16 19.95 1.71
CA GLU A 242 -3.55 19.15 2.76
C GLU A 242 -2.14 18.66 2.38
N MET A 243 -1.93 18.28 1.11
CA MET A 243 -0.59 17.94 0.62
C MET A 243 0.38 19.11 0.81
N ILE A 244 0.01 20.32 0.38
CA ILE A 244 0.82 21.53 0.51
C ILE A 244 1.08 21.84 2.00
N ARG A 245 0.05 21.78 2.83
CA ARG A 245 0.14 22.01 4.27
C ARG A 245 1.16 21.07 4.93
N PHE A 246 1.09 19.77 4.66
CA PHE A 246 1.96 18.79 5.28
C PHE A 246 3.39 18.79 4.72
N ILE A 247 3.57 19.13 3.43
CA ILE A 247 4.90 19.41 2.87
C ILE A 247 5.53 20.59 3.63
N GLY A 248 4.78 21.67 3.84
CA GLY A 248 5.23 22.83 4.63
C GLY A 248 5.52 22.50 6.10
N ALA A 249 4.80 21.54 6.69
CA ALA A 249 5.07 21.04 8.04
C ALA A 249 6.31 20.13 8.13
N GLY A 250 6.90 19.73 7.00
CA GLY A 250 8.16 18.98 6.94
C GLY A 250 8.02 17.46 7.14
N VAL A 251 6.90 16.87 6.72
CA VAL A 251 6.75 15.40 6.71
C VAL A 251 7.74 14.75 5.74
N ASP A 252 8.14 13.51 6.04
CA ASP A 252 9.10 12.76 5.22
C ASP A 252 8.46 12.09 4.02
N GLY A 253 7.15 11.79 4.09
CA GLY A 253 6.40 11.22 2.98
C GLY A 253 4.91 11.46 3.09
N ILE A 254 4.23 11.39 1.95
CA ILE A 254 2.79 11.43 1.82
C ILE A 254 2.33 10.21 1.04
N ILE A 255 1.52 9.36 1.68
CA ILE A 255 0.83 8.21 1.08
C ILE A 255 -0.49 8.74 0.51
N THR A 256 -0.67 8.60 -0.81
CA THR A 256 -1.80 9.20 -1.53
C THR A 256 -2.35 8.30 -2.63
N ASP A 257 -3.65 8.39 -2.87
CA ASP A 257 -4.32 7.78 -4.02
C ASP A 257 -3.99 8.51 -5.33
N TYR A 258 -3.51 9.77 -5.24
CA TYR A 258 -3.26 10.66 -6.37
C TYR A 258 -1.76 11.00 -6.51
N PRO A 259 -0.88 10.04 -6.79
CA PRO A 259 0.56 10.31 -6.90
C PRO A 259 0.90 11.31 -8.01
N GLN A 260 0.11 11.39 -9.08
CA GLN A 260 0.25 12.39 -10.15
C GLN A 260 0.02 13.82 -9.62
N ARG A 261 -0.95 14.01 -8.72
CA ARG A 261 -1.26 15.30 -8.07
C ARG A 261 -0.10 15.73 -7.17
N LEU A 262 0.34 14.83 -6.30
CA LEU A 262 1.45 15.10 -5.39
C LEU A 262 2.75 15.40 -6.15
N ASN A 263 3.04 14.65 -7.21
CA ASN A 263 4.21 14.89 -8.07
C ASN A 263 4.18 16.30 -8.69
N HIS A 264 2.99 16.76 -9.14
CA HIS A 264 2.83 18.12 -9.66
C HIS A 264 3.12 19.17 -8.60
N ILE A 265 2.62 19.01 -7.38
CA ILE A 265 2.84 19.92 -6.25
C ILE A 265 4.33 19.97 -5.90
N LEU A 266 4.98 18.82 -5.68
CA LEU A 266 6.40 18.76 -5.33
C LEU A 266 7.32 19.40 -6.37
N LYS A 267 7.00 19.29 -7.67
CA LYS A 267 7.75 19.96 -8.74
C LYS A 267 7.61 21.48 -8.73
N ARG A 268 6.53 22.02 -8.18
CA ARG A 268 6.31 23.48 -8.07
C ARG A 268 7.01 24.06 -6.84
N GLU A 269 6.98 23.35 -5.72
CA GLU A 269 7.63 23.75 -4.47
C GLU A 269 9.18 23.74 -4.58
N ASN A 270 9.74 22.95 -5.49
CA ASN A 270 11.19 22.87 -5.75
C ASN A 270 11.70 23.86 -6.82
N ARG A 271 10.85 24.77 -7.31
CA ARG A 271 11.22 25.86 -8.25
C ARG A 271 11.33 27.18 -7.53
#